data_6376bfc246df60d859810ee8771605f8
#
_entry.id   6376bfc246df60d859810ee8771605f8
#
_cell.length_a   1.000
_cell.length_b   1.000
_cell.length_c   1.000
_cell.angle_alpha   90.00
_cell.angle_beta   90.00
_cell.angle_gamma   90.00
#
_symmetry.space_group_name_H-M   'P 1'
#
loop_
_entity.id
_entity.type
_entity.pdbx_description
1 polymer ?
#
loop_
_entity_poly.entity_id
_entity_poly.type
_entity_poly.pdbx_seq_one_letter_code
_entity_poly.pdbx_strand_id
1 'polypeptide(L)'
;MNIHEHQAKDLFRGYNIPVSSGSVAYSADEIERAVNEVVGPVWVVKAQIHAGGRGKGGGVKVVSTKEDALNEAKKMYGMNLVTPQTGASGKEVKRIYIENGSDIEKELYLSCLLDRSTSKVAFIVSKMGGMDIDCLLYTSPSPRDCL
;
A
#
# COMPACT_ATOMS: atom_id res chain seq x y z
N MET A 1 -13.13 10.30 0.31
CA MET A 1 -11.93 10.71 1.08
C MET A 1 -10.80 9.78 0.67
N ASN A 2 -9.67 10.34 0.26
CA ASN A 2 -8.51 9.53 -0.13
C ASN A 2 -7.49 9.56 1.00
N ILE A 3 -7.16 8.40 1.54
CA ILE A 3 -6.11 8.24 2.56
C ILE A 3 -4.93 7.44 2.01
N HIS A 4 -3.74 7.67 2.52
CA HIS A 4 -2.57 6.86 2.21
C HIS A 4 -2.54 5.59 3.07
N GLU A 5 -1.74 4.62 2.64
CA GLU A 5 -1.58 3.33 3.34
C GLU A 5 -1.17 3.50 4.81
N HIS A 6 -0.20 4.37 5.10
CA HIS A 6 0.23 4.63 6.48
C HIS A 6 -0.91 5.15 7.37
N GLN A 7 -1.76 6.04 6.83
CA GLN A 7 -2.93 6.58 7.54
C GLN A 7 -3.98 5.48 7.81
N ALA A 8 -4.20 4.58 6.83
CA ALA A 8 -5.09 3.44 7.03
C ALA A 8 -4.56 2.49 8.13
N LYS A 9 -3.24 2.25 8.14
CA LYS A 9 -2.61 1.43 9.19
C LYS A 9 -2.68 2.07 10.56
N ASP A 10 -2.58 3.39 10.66
CA ASP A 10 -2.76 4.11 11.93
C ASP A 10 -4.20 3.96 12.46
N LEU A 11 -5.19 4.05 11.57
CA LEU A 11 -6.58 3.76 11.95
C LEU A 11 -6.73 2.30 12.43
N PHE A 12 -6.16 1.33 11.73
CA PHE A 12 -6.23 -0.08 12.13
C PHE A 12 -5.61 -0.30 13.52
N ARG A 13 -4.46 0.33 13.82
CA ARG A 13 -3.87 0.28 15.16
C ARG A 13 -4.80 0.85 16.23
N GLY A 14 -5.50 1.95 15.93
CA GLY A 14 -6.49 2.54 16.82
C GLY A 14 -7.67 1.63 17.15
N TYR A 15 -7.96 0.68 16.26
CA TYR A 15 -8.98 -0.38 16.48
C TYR A 15 -8.39 -1.72 16.90
N ASN A 16 -7.13 -1.78 17.32
CA ASN A 16 -6.42 -3.00 17.72
C ASN A 16 -6.36 -4.07 16.61
N ILE A 17 -6.41 -3.68 15.35
CA ILE A 17 -6.20 -4.58 14.23
C ILE A 17 -4.69 -4.71 14.00
N PRO A 18 -4.11 -5.92 14.02
CA PRO A 18 -2.69 -6.13 13.82
C PRO A 18 -2.23 -5.63 12.46
N VAL A 19 -1.19 -4.82 12.43
CA VAL A 19 -0.52 -4.35 11.23
C VAL A 19 0.99 -4.32 11.46
N SER A 20 1.78 -4.47 10.39
CA SER A 20 3.23 -4.33 10.48
C SER A 20 3.62 -2.98 11.07
N SER A 21 4.66 -2.95 11.88
CA SER A 21 5.25 -1.71 12.37
C SER A 21 5.90 -0.95 11.22
N GLY A 22 5.78 0.36 11.23
CA GLY A 22 6.35 1.18 10.17
C GLY A 22 6.37 2.65 10.55
N SER A 23 7.15 3.41 9.79
CA SER A 23 7.31 4.85 9.95
C SER A 23 7.18 5.56 8.60
N VAL A 24 6.66 6.78 8.62
CA VAL A 24 6.48 7.61 7.43
C VAL A 24 7.47 8.77 7.43
N ALA A 25 8.05 9.04 6.26
CA ALA A 25 8.83 10.24 5.98
C ALA A 25 8.00 11.17 5.07
N TYR A 26 7.77 12.39 5.51
CA TYR A 26 7.05 13.43 4.79
C TYR A 26 7.99 14.35 3.98
N SER A 27 9.28 14.29 4.28
CA SER A 27 10.34 15.02 3.59
C SER A 27 11.57 14.13 3.38
N ALA A 28 12.50 14.57 2.54
CA ALA A 28 13.76 13.87 2.31
C ALA A 28 14.59 13.76 3.61
N ASP A 29 14.56 14.78 4.45
CA ASP A 29 15.32 14.83 5.71
C ASP A 29 14.80 13.86 6.76
N GLU A 30 13.53 13.46 6.66
CA GLU A 30 12.92 12.51 7.59
C GLU A 30 13.16 11.03 7.22
N ILE A 31 13.71 10.76 6.03
CA ILE A 31 13.88 9.38 5.53
C ILE A 31 14.80 8.57 6.46
N GLU A 32 15.92 9.17 6.89
CA GLU A 32 16.87 8.48 7.76
C GLU A 32 16.26 8.14 9.13
N ARG A 33 15.51 9.07 9.71
CA ARG A 33 14.74 8.81 10.94
C ARG A 33 13.76 7.65 10.73
N ALA A 34 12.97 7.70 9.66
CA ALA A 34 11.96 6.68 9.38
C ALA A 34 12.55 5.29 9.17
N VAL A 35 13.71 5.18 8.52
CA VAL A 35 14.45 3.91 8.37
C VAL A 35 14.93 3.39 9.72
N ASN A 36 15.45 4.29 10.58
CA ASN A 36 16.00 3.90 11.89
C ASN A 36 14.95 3.49 12.90
N GLU A 37 13.72 4.02 12.81
CA GLU A 37 12.59 3.64 13.65
C GLU A 37 12.05 2.23 13.35
N VAL A 38 12.32 1.68 12.16
CA VAL A 38 11.85 0.35 11.77
C VAL A 38 12.93 -0.70 12.08
N VAL A 39 12.54 -1.68 12.89
CA VAL A 39 13.43 -2.80 13.27
C VAL A 39 13.24 -3.94 12.26
N GLY A 40 14.34 -4.32 11.59
CA GLY A 40 14.34 -5.37 10.58
C GLY A 40 14.76 -6.73 11.11
N PRO A 41 14.66 -7.81 10.35
CA PRO A 41 15.71 -8.11 9.37
C PRO A 41 15.38 -7.70 7.91
N VAL A 42 14.16 -7.35 7.63
CA VAL A 42 13.73 -6.96 6.28
C VAL A 42 12.96 -5.64 6.35
N TRP A 43 13.27 -4.73 5.44
CA TRP A 43 12.57 -3.45 5.29
C TRP A 43 11.79 -3.44 3.99
N VAL A 44 10.58 -2.94 4.03
CA VAL A 44 9.76 -2.69 2.84
C VAL A 44 9.58 -1.20 2.67
N VAL A 45 10.16 -0.66 1.61
CA VAL A 45 10.09 0.77 1.26
C VAL A 45 8.95 0.98 0.28
N LYS A 46 8.00 1.84 0.61
CA LYS A 46 6.77 2.03 -0.16
C LYS A 46 6.50 3.50 -0.46
N ALA A 47 6.49 3.84 -1.73
CA ALA A 47 6.01 5.14 -2.19
C ALA A 47 4.54 5.33 -1.81
N GLN A 48 4.19 6.52 -1.31
CA GLN A 48 2.82 6.86 -0.93
C GLN A 48 2.20 7.79 -1.96
N ILE A 49 1.37 7.23 -2.83
CA ILE A 49 0.54 7.98 -3.78
C ILE A 49 -0.91 7.49 -3.70
N HIS A 50 -1.86 8.31 -4.14
CA HIS A 50 -3.27 7.92 -4.25
C HIS A 50 -3.53 7.15 -5.54
N ALA A 51 -2.88 5.99 -5.68
CA ALA A 51 -3.10 5.05 -6.78
C ALA A 51 -2.65 3.64 -6.37
N GLY A 52 -3.30 2.64 -6.95
CA GLY A 52 -2.89 1.25 -6.86
C GLY A 52 -1.80 0.89 -7.88
N GLY A 53 -1.34 -0.38 -7.85
CA GLY A 53 -0.34 -0.86 -8.79
C GLY A 53 1.09 -0.34 -8.54
N ARG A 54 1.36 0.23 -7.37
CA ARG A 54 2.67 0.81 -7.02
C ARG A 54 3.84 -0.17 -7.15
N GLY A 55 3.60 -1.44 -6.81
CA GLY A 55 4.64 -2.48 -6.95
C GLY A 55 5.10 -2.65 -8.40
N LYS A 56 4.17 -2.69 -9.34
CA LYS A 56 4.46 -2.78 -10.78
C LYS A 56 5.21 -1.55 -11.31
N GLY A 57 4.89 -0.37 -10.76
CA GLY A 57 5.57 0.88 -11.11
C GLY A 57 6.94 1.08 -10.43
N GLY A 58 7.42 0.12 -9.63
CA GLY A 58 8.67 0.25 -8.89
C GLY A 58 8.56 1.05 -7.59
N GLY A 59 7.35 1.38 -7.15
CA GLY A 59 7.09 2.13 -5.91
C GLY A 59 7.04 1.27 -4.64
N VAL A 60 7.47 -0.01 -4.72
CA VAL A 60 7.62 -0.90 -3.57
C VAL A 60 8.93 -1.67 -3.73
N LYS A 61 9.77 -1.64 -2.71
CA LYS A 61 11.04 -2.38 -2.65
C LYS A 61 11.19 -3.09 -1.32
N VAL A 62 11.64 -4.33 -1.40
CA VAL A 62 11.98 -5.17 -0.24
C VAL A 62 13.49 -5.27 -0.18
N VAL A 63 14.07 -4.95 0.95
CA VAL A 63 15.53 -4.93 1.15
C VAL A 63 15.90 -5.50 2.51
N SER A 64 17.14 -6.01 2.62
CA SER A 64 17.64 -6.72 3.80
C SER A 64 18.61 -5.89 4.65
N THR A 65 18.94 -4.67 4.21
CA THR A 65 19.83 -3.77 4.96
C THR A 65 19.21 -2.40 5.13
N LYS A 66 19.58 -1.71 6.22
CA LYS A 66 19.16 -0.31 6.45
C LYS A 66 19.72 0.63 5.39
N GLU A 67 20.94 0.37 4.94
CA GLU A 67 21.60 1.19 3.92
C GLU A 67 20.83 1.11 2.59
N ASP A 68 20.44 -0.09 2.16
CA ASP A 68 19.61 -0.26 0.97
C ASP A 68 18.24 0.40 1.13
N ALA A 69 17.63 0.28 2.33
CA ALA A 69 16.36 0.93 2.62
C ALA A 69 16.47 2.46 2.49
N LEU A 70 17.54 3.04 3.01
CA LEU A 70 17.82 4.47 2.90
C LEU A 70 18.02 4.90 1.43
N ASN A 71 18.82 4.13 0.69
CA ASN A 71 19.10 4.40 -0.71
C ASN A 71 17.84 4.31 -1.59
N GLU A 72 17.06 3.25 -1.43
CA GLU A 72 15.81 3.09 -2.19
C GLU A 72 14.76 4.15 -1.80
N ALA A 73 14.64 4.51 -0.53
CA ALA A 73 13.75 5.57 -0.09
C ALA A 73 14.12 6.94 -0.68
N LYS A 74 15.42 7.28 -0.72
CA LYS A 74 15.92 8.51 -1.34
C LYS A 74 15.66 8.53 -2.85
N LYS A 75 15.83 7.40 -3.55
CA LYS A 75 15.54 7.30 -4.98
C LYS A 75 14.04 7.46 -5.29
N MET A 76 13.18 6.91 -4.42
CA MET A 76 11.73 6.98 -4.61
C MET A 76 11.15 8.36 -4.29
N TYR A 77 11.75 9.09 -3.34
CA TYR A 77 11.27 10.42 -2.97
C TYR A 77 11.44 11.40 -4.12
N GLY A 78 10.38 12.10 -4.51
CA GLY A 78 10.37 13.03 -5.63
C GLY A 78 10.27 12.39 -7.01
N MET A 79 10.35 11.06 -7.14
CA MET A 79 10.17 10.40 -8.43
C MET A 79 8.74 10.54 -8.94
N ASN A 80 8.56 10.56 -10.25
CA ASN A 80 7.25 10.45 -10.88
C ASN A 80 6.87 8.98 -11.06
N LEU A 81 5.96 8.47 -10.23
CA LEU A 81 5.55 7.07 -10.24
C LEU A 81 4.41 6.84 -11.21
N VAL A 82 4.67 6.07 -12.26
CA VAL A 82 3.69 5.66 -13.25
C VAL A 82 3.13 4.28 -12.87
N THR A 83 1.82 4.19 -12.77
CA THR A 83 1.08 2.95 -12.50
C THR A 83 -0.09 2.82 -13.48
N PRO A 84 -0.70 1.64 -13.60
CA PRO A 84 -1.90 1.49 -14.43
C PRO A 84 -3.02 2.49 -14.07
N GLN A 85 -3.12 2.90 -12.81
CA GLN A 85 -4.16 3.82 -12.34
C GLN A 85 -3.79 5.31 -12.48
N THR A 86 -2.50 5.66 -12.58
CA THR A 86 -2.08 7.05 -12.76
C THR A 86 -2.06 7.47 -14.22
N GLY A 87 -2.09 6.53 -15.15
CA GLY A 87 -1.82 6.78 -16.56
C GLY A 87 -0.37 7.22 -16.80
N ALA A 88 -0.07 7.61 -18.05
CA ALA A 88 1.29 7.96 -18.48
C ALA A 88 1.87 9.21 -17.77
N SER A 89 1.03 10.09 -17.25
CA SER A 89 1.46 11.29 -16.51
C SER A 89 2.11 10.95 -15.17
N GLY A 90 1.76 9.80 -14.57
CA GLY A 90 2.26 9.41 -13.26
C GLY A 90 1.79 10.32 -12.12
N LYS A 91 2.35 10.08 -10.95
CA LYS A 91 2.19 10.96 -9.77
C LYS A 91 3.52 11.11 -9.03
N GLU A 92 3.85 12.32 -8.65
CA GLU A 92 5.02 12.63 -7.84
C GLU A 92 4.90 12.00 -6.44
N VAL A 93 5.96 11.32 -6.01
CA VAL A 93 6.05 10.69 -4.69
C VAL A 93 6.53 11.71 -3.66
N LYS A 94 5.63 12.17 -2.80
CA LYS A 94 5.92 13.17 -1.76
C LYS A 94 6.01 12.59 -0.34
N ARG A 95 5.86 11.28 -0.20
CA ARG A 95 5.93 10.58 1.08
C ARG A 95 6.43 9.17 0.86
N ILE A 96 7.26 8.70 1.77
CA ILE A 96 7.75 7.32 1.81
C ILE A 96 7.26 6.68 3.10
N TYR A 97 6.73 5.49 2.99
CA TYR A 97 6.41 4.65 4.13
C TYR A 97 7.38 3.47 4.18
N ILE A 98 8.02 3.29 5.31
CA ILE A 98 8.96 2.21 5.55
C ILE A 98 8.34 1.32 6.61
N GLU A 99 8.26 0.02 6.35
CA GLU A 99 7.73 -0.93 7.30
C GLU A 99 8.59 -2.17 7.42
N ASN A 100 8.40 -2.88 8.52
CA ASN A 100 9.01 -4.19 8.72
C ASN A 100 8.41 -5.20 7.73
N GLY A 101 9.26 -5.96 7.06
CA GLY A 101 8.85 -7.09 6.23
C GLY A 101 8.19 -8.19 7.06
N SER A 102 7.17 -8.80 6.50
CA SER A 102 6.47 -9.94 7.09
C SER A 102 6.77 -11.20 6.30
N ASP A 103 6.91 -12.32 6.98
CA ASP A 103 6.90 -13.63 6.34
C ASP A 103 5.46 -13.99 6.00
N ILE A 104 5.12 -13.90 4.72
CA ILE A 104 3.74 -14.02 4.23
C ILE A 104 3.44 -15.50 3.97
N GLU A 105 2.66 -16.12 4.83
CA GLU A 105 2.17 -17.48 4.63
C GLU A 105 1.03 -17.51 3.60
N LYS A 106 0.13 -16.52 3.64
CA LYS A 106 -1.04 -16.47 2.76
C LYS A 106 -1.51 -15.04 2.53
N GLU A 107 -1.84 -14.74 1.30
CA GLU A 107 -2.46 -13.47 0.93
C GLU A 107 -3.95 -13.66 0.64
N LEU A 108 -4.76 -12.80 1.23
CA LEU A 108 -6.22 -12.76 1.04
C LEU A 108 -6.61 -11.37 0.56
N TYR A 109 -7.68 -11.29 -0.20
CA TYR A 109 -8.28 -10.01 -0.55
C TYR A 109 -9.50 -9.73 0.32
N LEU A 110 -9.56 -8.54 0.88
CA LEU A 110 -10.71 -8.03 1.62
C LEU A 110 -10.94 -6.57 1.24
N SER A 111 -12.13 -6.25 0.80
CA SER A 111 -12.56 -4.86 0.66
C SER A 111 -13.92 -4.62 1.29
N CYS A 112 -14.14 -3.36 1.68
CA CYS A 112 -15.39 -2.90 2.25
C CYS A 112 -15.85 -1.68 1.45
N LEU A 113 -17.09 -1.70 0.98
CA LEU A 113 -17.66 -0.64 0.18
C LEU A 113 -19.13 -0.35 0.60
N LEU A 114 -19.59 0.85 0.30
CA LEU A 114 -21.00 1.21 0.46
C LEU A 114 -21.76 0.83 -0.81
N ASP A 115 -22.64 -0.15 -0.72
CA ASP A 115 -23.61 -0.44 -1.78
C ASP A 115 -24.71 0.61 -1.72
N ARG A 116 -24.71 1.50 -2.71
CA ARG A 116 -25.64 2.61 -2.79
C ARG A 116 -27.06 2.18 -3.19
N SER A 117 -27.21 1.01 -3.83
CA SER A 117 -28.51 0.49 -4.27
C SER A 117 -29.32 -0.01 -3.08
N THR A 118 -28.65 -0.66 -2.14
CA THR A 118 -29.30 -1.20 -0.93
C THR A 118 -29.07 -0.35 0.32
N SER A 119 -28.23 0.70 0.23
CA SER A 119 -27.81 1.54 1.36
C SER A 119 -27.14 0.74 2.49
N LYS A 120 -26.43 -0.34 2.14
CA LYS A 120 -25.77 -1.24 3.07
C LYS A 120 -24.27 -1.28 2.84
N VAL A 121 -23.52 -1.64 3.88
CA VAL A 121 -22.11 -1.96 3.76
C VAL A 121 -21.97 -3.36 3.17
N ALA A 122 -21.20 -3.48 2.10
CA ALA A 122 -20.87 -4.73 1.44
C ALA A 122 -19.38 -5.07 1.63
N PHE A 123 -19.08 -6.36 1.83
CA PHE A 123 -17.71 -6.86 1.89
C PHE A 123 -17.46 -7.77 0.69
N ILE A 124 -16.30 -7.57 0.04
CA ILE A 124 -15.80 -8.48 -0.99
C ILE A 124 -14.61 -9.21 -0.40
N VAL A 125 -14.67 -10.54 -0.43
CA VAL A 125 -13.62 -11.41 0.11
C VAL A 125 -13.20 -12.42 -0.94
N SER A 126 -11.88 -12.57 -1.13
CA SER A 126 -11.31 -13.59 -2.02
C SER A 126 -10.13 -14.30 -1.37
N LYS A 127 -9.99 -15.59 -1.67
CA LYS A 127 -8.80 -16.37 -1.31
C LYS A 127 -7.57 -16.00 -2.15
N MET A 128 -7.77 -15.25 -3.22
CA MET A 128 -6.71 -14.80 -4.15
C MET A 128 -6.34 -13.36 -3.78
N GLY A 129 -5.39 -13.21 -2.85
CA GLY A 129 -4.73 -11.95 -2.55
C GLY A 129 -3.50 -11.73 -3.43
N GLY A 130 -2.89 -10.55 -3.34
CA GLY A 130 -1.67 -10.20 -4.09
C GLY A 130 -1.84 -10.07 -5.60
N MET A 131 -3.01 -10.36 -6.15
CA MET A 131 -3.33 -10.22 -7.56
C MET A 131 -3.75 -8.78 -7.92
N ASP A 132 -3.76 -8.51 -9.22
CA ASP A 132 -4.36 -7.28 -9.74
C ASP A 132 -5.82 -7.19 -9.31
N ILE A 133 -6.13 -6.12 -8.57
CA ILE A 133 -7.49 -5.85 -8.11
C ILE A 133 -8.46 -5.74 -9.30
N ASP A 134 -7.98 -5.25 -10.43
CA ASP A 134 -8.76 -5.15 -11.66
C ASP A 134 -9.19 -6.55 -12.18
N CYS A 135 -8.33 -7.56 -12.10
CA CYS A 135 -8.68 -8.95 -12.41
C CYS A 135 -9.76 -9.52 -11.48
N LEU A 136 -9.70 -9.20 -10.20
CA LEU A 136 -10.69 -9.69 -9.21
C LEU A 136 -12.07 -9.07 -9.43
N LEU A 137 -12.13 -7.81 -9.84
CA LEU A 137 -13.37 -7.11 -10.15
C LEU A 137 -14.05 -7.65 -11.42
N TYR A 138 -13.28 -8.13 -12.40
CA TYR A 138 -13.82 -8.74 -13.62
C TYR A 138 -14.25 -10.21 -13.45
N THR A 139 -13.69 -10.91 -12.48
CA THR A 139 -14.00 -12.35 -12.23
C THR A 139 -15.01 -12.57 -11.12
N SER A 140 -15.29 -11.57 -10.30
CA SER A 140 -16.35 -11.62 -9.29
C SER A 140 -17.63 -11.07 -9.91
N PRO A 141 -18.77 -11.79 -9.81
CA PRO A 141 -20.04 -11.24 -10.26
C PRO A 141 -20.30 -9.93 -9.52
N SER A 142 -20.56 -8.87 -10.27
CA SER A 142 -20.99 -7.60 -9.69
C SER A 142 -22.28 -7.85 -8.88
N PRO A 143 -22.49 -7.19 -7.75
CA PRO A 143 -23.78 -7.23 -7.07
C PRO A 143 -24.96 -6.85 -7.95
N ARG A 144 -24.70 -6.24 -9.12
CA ARG A 144 -25.73 -5.93 -10.16
C ARG A 144 -26.07 -7.11 -11.05
N ASP A 145 -25.24 -8.14 -11.11
CA ASP A 145 -25.43 -9.30 -11.98
C ASP A 145 -26.15 -10.47 -11.25
N CYS A 146 -26.52 -10.26 -9.98
CA CYS A 146 -27.26 -11.20 -9.14
C CYS A 146 -28.75 -10.87 -9.01
N LEU A 147 -29.34 -10.08 -9.93
CA LEU A 147 -30.78 -9.82 -10.01
C LEU A 147 -31.38 -10.38 -11.29
#